data_f89413a82a2369bcf76d3d902b3d7570
#
_entry.id   f89413a82a2369bcf76d3d902b3d7570
#
_cell.length_a   1.000
_cell.length_b   1.000
_cell.length_c   1.000
_cell.angle_alpha   90.00
_cell.angle_beta   90.00
_cell.angle_gamma   90.00
#
_symmetry.space_group_name_H-M   'P 1'
#
loop_
_entity.id
_entity.type
_entity.pdbx_description
1 polymer ?
#
loop_
_entity_poly.entity_id
_entity_poly.type
_entity_poly.pdbx_seq_one_letter_code
_entity_poly.pdbx_strand_id
1 'polypeptide(L)'
;MKKMMFLIACVLCAVAGYAQQGPLATTQYGVLEGVCESGVNVFKGVSFAAPPVGENRWRAPQPLQSWQGVRSAKKFGNDPMQGNPFGDMGFDAEKKSEDCLYLNIWTPSKTLTDRLPVVIYFNGGGLIAGSGSEPRYSGRQMARHGIVAVTANYREGIFGFFSHPQLSKETSY
;
A
#
# COMPACT_ATOMS: atom_id res chain seq x y z
N MET A 1 -44.38 18.77 45.07
CA MET A 1 -44.37 17.68 44.06
C MET A 1 -44.22 18.32 42.70
N LYS A 2 -43.05 18.68 42.20
CA LYS A 2 -42.83 19.18 40.79
C LYS A 2 -41.39 19.65 40.56
N LYS A 3 -40.36 19.04 41.15
CA LYS A 3 -38.95 19.40 40.85
C LYS A 3 -37.98 18.20 40.77
N MET A 4 -38.45 17.01 40.43
CA MET A 4 -37.60 15.82 40.43
C MET A 4 -37.60 15.09 39.07
N MET A 5 -37.75 15.85 37.98
CA MET A 5 -37.91 15.25 36.64
C MET A 5 -36.97 15.84 35.59
N PHE A 6 -35.88 16.48 35.99
CA PHE A 6 -34.97 17.11 35.03
C PHE A 6 -33.49 16.73 35.14
N LEU A 7 -33.18 15.64 35.84
CA LEU A 7 -31.78 15.24 36.09
C LEU A 7 -31.41 13.92 35.40
N ILE A 8 -32.23 13.40 34.50
CA ILE A 8 -31.98 12.12 33.79
C ILE A 8 -31.51 12.35 32.35
N ALA A 9 -31.43 13.57 31.83
CA ALA A 9 -31.19 13.83 30.40
C ALA A 9 -29.74 14.18 30.03
N CYS A 10 -28.78 14.17 30.97
CA CYS A 10 -27.39 14.57 30.67
C CYS A 10 -26.34 13.47 30.84
N VAL A 11 -26.73 12.21 30.96
CA VAL A 11 -25.79 11.06 30.81
C VAL A 11 -25.88 10.51 29.38
N LEU A 12 -26.16 11.36 28.39
CA LEU A 12 -26.00 10.98 26.98
C LEU A 12 -24.53 11.11 26.60
N CYS A 13 -23.87 9.95 26.63
CA CYS A 13 -23.00 9.51 25.53
C CYS A 13 -21.87 10.45 25.13
N ALA A 14 -20.92 10.64 26.01
CA ALA A 14 -19.55 10.66 25.53
C ALA A 14 -19.11 9.19 25.27
N VAL A 15 -19.81 8.47 24.42
CA VAL A 15 -19.19 7.37 23.67
C VAL A 15 -18.29 8.09 22.67
N ALA A 16 -17.14 8.56 23.15
CA ALA A 16 -16.03 8.84 22.29
C ALA A 16 -15.84 7.56 21.48
N GLY A 17 -16.22 7.60 20.20
CA GLY A 17 -15.96 6.53 19.29
C GLY A 17 -14.45 6.33 19.31
N TYR A 18 -13.98 5.34 20.06
CA TYR A 18 -12.64 4.83 19.89
C TYR A 18 -12.63 4.29 18.45
N ALA A 19 -12.16 5.11 17.53
CA ALA A 19 -11.84 4.63 16.20
C ALA A 19 -10.93 3.44 16.41
N GLN A 20 -11.41 2.25 16.10
CA GLN A 20 -10.66 1.01 16.34
C GLN A 20 -9.34 1.16 15.60
N GLN A 21 -8.26 1.30 16.37
CA GLN A 21 -6.93 1.45 15.81
C GLN A 21 -6.63 0.21 14.96
N GLY A 22 -6.23 0.41 13.72
CA GLY A 22 -5.87 -0.67 12.82
C GLY A 22 -4.60 -1.40 13.28
N PRO A 23 -4.27 -2.54 12.66
CA PRO A 23 -3.02 -3.24 12.94
C PRO A 23 -1.83 -2.33 12.65
N LEU A 24 -0.85 -2.31 13.56
CA LEU A 24 0.39 -1.55 13.41
C LEU A 24 1.52 -2.47 12.95
N ALA A 25 2.37 -1.96 12.06
CA ALA A 25 3.59 -2.61 11.61
C ALA A 25 4.77 -1.65 11.76
N THR A 26 5.75 -2.03 12.58
CA THR A 26 7.01 -1.28 12.72
C THR A 26 7.99 -1.72 11.64
N THR A 27 8.50 -0.77 10.89
CA THR A 27 9.52 -0.96 9.85
C THR A 27 10.79 -0.22 10.24
N GLN A 28 11.88 -0.45 9.52
CA GLN A 28 13.13 0.31 9.70
C GLN A 28 12.99 1.82 9.42
N TYR A 29 11.93 2.23 8.72
CA TYR A 29 11.70 3.63 8.37
C TYR A 29 10.68 4.32 9.28
N GLY A 30 9.81 3.58 9.96
CA GLY A 30 8.76 4.11 10.83
C GLY A 30 7.58 3.15 10.98
N VAL A 31 6.50 3.63 11.58
CA VAL A 31 5.32 2.82 11.87
C VAL A 31 4.24 3.03 10.82
N LEU A 32 3.60 1.95 10.42
CA LEU A 32 2.47 1.92 9.50
C LEU A 32 1.20 1.46 10.23
N GLU A 33 0.07 2.02 9.88
CA GLU A 33 -1.25 1.58 10.32
C GLU A 33 -2.06 1.05 9.13
N GLY A 34 -2.41 -0.23 9.19
CA GLY A 34 -3.26 -0.91 8.21
C GLY A 34 -4.72 -0.98 8.62
N VAL A 35 -5.45 -1.90 8.01
CA VAL A 35 -6.83 -2.27 8.36
C VAL A 35 -6.91 -3.77 8.63
N CYS A 36 -7.86 -4.19 9.46
CA CYS A 36 -8.21 -5.60 9.61
C CYS A 36 -9.47 -5.89 8.80
N GLU A 37 -9.35 -6.69 7.76
CA GLU A 37 -10.45 -7.08 6.88
C GLU A 37 -10.74 -8.58 7.04
N SER A 38 -11.86 -8.91 7.73
CA SER A 38 -12.28 -10.30 7.95
C SER A 38 -11.17 -11.20 8.55
N GLY A 39 -10.46 -10.69 9.55
CA GLY A 39 -9.40 -11.42 10.25
C GLY A 39 -8.03 -11.43 9.57
N VAL A 40 -7.90 -10.76 8.42
CA VAL A 40 -6.65 -10.54 7.70
C VAL A 40 -6.18 -9.11 7.94
N ASN A 41 -4.94 -8.93 8.35
CA ASN A 41 -4.30 -7.63 8.43
C ASN A 41 -3.87 -7.19 7.04
N VAL A 42 -4.26 -5.98 6.65
CA VAL A 42 -4.03 -5.46 5.29
C VAL A 42 -3.33 -4.12 5.39
N PHE A 43 -2.21 -4.00 4.67
CA PHE A 43 -1.46 -2.76 4.51
C PHE A 43 -1.38 -2.44 3.02
N LYS A 44 -1.94 -1.31 2.61
CA LYS A 44 -1.98 -0.85 1.21
C LYS A 44 -1.16 0.42 1.05
N GLY A 45 -0.55 0.60 -0.11
CA GLY A 45 0.23 1.82 -0.41
C GLY A 45 1.47 1.96 0.46
N VAL A 46 2.12 0.85 0.79
CA VAL A 46 3.39 0.84 1.54
C VAL A 46 4.52 1.20 0.60
N SER A 47 5.10 2.39 0.75
CA SER A 47 6.26 2.80 -0.04
C SER A 47 7.45 1.88 0.25
N PHE A 48 8.15 1.43 -0.78
CA PHE A 48 9.37 0.64 -0.64
C PHE A 48 10.62 1.37 -1.18
N ALA A 49 10.44 2.49 -1.86
CA ALA A 49 11.51 3.37 -2.31
C ALA A 49 11.04 4.81 -2.32
N ALA A 50 11.99 5.76 -2.36
CA ALA A 50 11.68 7.16 -2.56
C ALA A 50 10.96 7.38 -3.90
N PRO A 51 10.09 8.39 -4.02
CA PRO A 51 9.38 8.68 -5.27
C PRO A 51 10.36 8.84 -6.44
N PRO A 52 10.18 8.09 -7.55
CA PRO A 52 11.06 8.15 -8.72
C PRO A 52 10.69 9.33 -9.64
N VAL A 53 10.65 10.53 -9.07
CA VAL A 53 10.25 11.77 -9.74
C VAL A 53 11.43 12.75 -9.84
N GLY A 54 11.37 13.69 -10.77
CA GLY A 54 12.41 14.72 -10.93
C GLY A 54 13.79 14.09 -11.13
N GLU A 55 14.74 14.41 -10.25
CA GLU A 55 16.11 13.90 -10.30
C GLU A 55 16.22 12.36 -10.13
N ASN A 56 15.20 11.72 -9.55
CA ASN A 56 15.16 10.26 -9.37
C ASN A 56 14.53 9.52 -10.57
N ARG A 57 13.99 10.24 -11.56
CA ARG A 57 13.44 9.61 -12.76
C ARG A 57 14.53 8.84 -13.49
N TRP A 58 14.22 7.62 -13.92
CA TRP A 58 15.12 6.66 -14.59
C TRP A 58 16.33 6.19 -13.77
N ARG A 59 16.53 6.69 -12.55
CA ARG A 59 17.56 6.18 -11.66
C ARG A 59 17.12 4.90 -10.96
N ALA A 60 18.07 4.15 -10.42
CA ALA A 60 17.77 3.04 -9.52
C ALA A 60 16.91 3.53 -8.34
N PRO A 61 16.01 2.69 -7.79
CA PRO A 61 15.20 3.08 -6.64
C PRO A 61 16.07 3.56 -5.48
N GLN A 62 15.74 4.73 -4.93
CA GLN A 62 16.47 5.34 -3.83
C GLN A 62 15.83 4.94 -2.47
N PRO A 63 16.62 4.85 -1.40
CA PRO A 63 16.11 4.54 -0.06
C PRO A 63 15.06 5.56 0.40
N LEU A 64 14.11 5.08 1.21
CA LEU A 64 13.16 5.95 1.89
C LEU A 64 13.84 6.76 2.99
N GLN A 65 13.32 7.94 3.24
CA GLN A 65 13.62 8.66 4.47
C GLN A 65 12.75 8.15 5.61
N SER A 66 13.34 7.96 6.79
CA SER A 66 12.60 7.60 8.00
C SER A 66 11.63 8.71 8.40
N TRP A 67 10.53 8.32 9.03
CA TRP A 67 9.52 9.26 9.51
C TRP A 67 9.19 9.04 10.98
N GLN A 68 8.67 10.07 11.61
CA GLN A 68 8.14 10.02 12.96
C GLN A 68 6.62 9.77 12.93
N GLY A 69 6.11 9.15 14.00
CA GLY A 69 4.68 8.86 14.13
C GLY A 69 4.21 7.70 13.26
N VAL A 70 2.90 7.63 13.07
CA VAL A 70 2.23 6.55 12.35
C VAL A 70 1.75 7.04 10.99
N ARG A 71 2.14 6.36 9.92
CA ARG A 71 1.62 6.62 8.56
C ARG A 71 0.48 5.66 8.24
N SER A 72 -0.55 6.18 7.59
CA SER A 72 -1.65 5.36 7.11
C SER A 72 -1.23 4.49 5.94
N ALA A 73 -1.53 3.20 6.04
CA ALA A 73 -1.39 2.20 4.99
C ALA A 73 -2.76 1.53 4.72
N LYS A 74 -3.83 2.33 4.65
CA LYS A 74 -5.22 1.87 4.54
C LYS A 74 -5.78 1.93 3.12
N LYS A 75 -5.12 2.69 2.23
CA LYS A 75 -5.50 2.87 0.83
C LYS A 75 -4.34 2.48 -0.09
N PHE A 76 -4.67 2.05 -1.30
CA PHE A 76 -3.67 1.83 -2.33
C PHE A 76 -2.88 3.11 -2.61
N GLY A 77 -1.59 2.97 -2.87
CA GLY A 77 -0.77 4.04 -3.44
C GLY A 77 -1.14 4.29 -4.90
N ASN A 78 -0.47 5.22 -5.55
CA ASN A 78 -0.74 5.51 -6.94
C ASN A 78 -0.36 4.34 -7.85
N ASP A 79 -1.12 4.13 -8.91
CA ASP A 79 -0.72 3.25 -10.01
C ASP A 79 0.46 3.86 -10.79
N PRO A 80 1.28 3.04 -11.44
CA PRO A 80 2.28 3.52 -12.38
C PRO A 80 1.66 4.39 -13.48
N MET A 81 2.43 5.37 -13.97
CA MET A 81 2.08 6.13 -15.17
C MET A 81 1.96 5.18 -16.35
N GLN A 82 0.77 5.06 -16.90
CA GLN A 82 0.43 4.11 -17.96
C GLN A 82 -0.80 4.55 -18.75
N GLY A 83 -0.92 4.10 -19.98
CA GLY A 83 -2.16 4.18 -20.75
C GLY A 83 -3.22 3.21 -20.23
N ASN A 84 -4.18 2.89 -21.09
CA ASN A 84 -5.15 1.82 -20.87
C ASN A 84 -5.16 0.90 -22.12
N PRO A 85 -4.07 0.17 -22.37
CA PRO A 85 -3.93 -0.64 -23.59
C PRO A 85 -4.80 -1.89 -23.58
N PHE A 86 -5.24 -2.33 -22.40
CA PHE A 86 -6.04 -3.54 -22.21
C PHE A 86 -7.40 -3.16 -21.60
N GLY A 87 -8.48 -3.47 -22.30
CA GLY A 87 -9.83 -3.04 -21.93
C GLY A 87 -10.42 -3.74 -20.69
N ASP A 88 -9.79 -4.81 -20.22
CA ASP A 88 -10.24 -5.61 -19.08
C ASP A 88 -9.50 -5.30 -17.77
N MET A 89 -8.55 -4.38 -17.79
CA MET A 89 -7.83 -3.94 -16.59
C MET A 89 -8.61 -2.86 -15.82
N GLY A 90 -8.86 -3.10 -14.55
CA GLY A 90 -9.45 -2.14 -13.61
C GLY A 90 -8.57 -2.03 -12.38
N PHE A 91 -8.38 -0.80 -11.87
CA PHE A 91 -7.50 -0.53 -10.75
C PHE A 91 -8.25 0.21 -9.63
N ASP A 92 -7.97 -0.14 -8.38
CA ASP A 92 -8.57 0.47 -7.19
C ASP A 92 -7.78 1.69 -6.67
N ALA A 93 -6.63 2.01 -7.26
CA ALA A 93 -5.88 3.22 -6.92
C ALA A 93 -6.60 4.47 -7.41
N GLU A 94 -6.52 5.55 -6.63
CA GLU A 94 -7.24 6.80 -6.94
C GLU A 94 -6.68 7.53 -8.18
N LYS A 95 -5.39 7.34 -8.47
CA LYS A 95 -4.72 8.04 -9.60
C LYS A 95 -3.47 7.30 -10.08
N LYS A 96 -2.99 7.68 -11.25
CA LYS A 96 -1.70 7.28 -11.83
C LYS A 96 -0.65 8.35 -11.54
N SER A 97 0.60 7.92 -11.28
CA SER A 97 1.71 8.84 -10.98
C SER A 97 3.04 8.17 -11.28
N GLU A 98 4.10 8.96 -11.50
CA GLU A 98 5.47 8.46 -11.45
C GLU A 98 5.83 8.00 -10.02
N ASP A 99 5.29 8.65 -8.98
CA ASP A 99 5.36 8.18 -7.59
C ASP A 99 4.44 6.97 -7.43
N CYS A 100 4.96 5.78 -7.74
CA CYS A 100 4.19 4.54 -7.85
C CYS A 100 4.86 3.33 -7.14
N LEU A 101 6.01 3.49 -6.50
CA LEU A 101 6.76 2.39 -5.92
C LEU A 101 6.17 1.97 -4.57
N TYR A 102 5.05 1.24 -4.64
CA TYR A 102 4.26 0.79 -3.49
C TYR A 102 4.05 -0.71 -3.48
N LEU A 103 4.00 -1.25 -2.26
CA LEU A 103 3.56 -2.61 -1.96
C LEU A 103 2.16 -2.59 -1.37
N ASN A 104 1.43 -3.70 -1.56
CA ASN A 104 0.22 -4.00 -0.81
C ASN A 104 0.41 -5.38 -0.18
N ILE A 105 0.06 -5.52 1.09
CA ILE A 105 0.36 -6.70 1.90
C ILE A 105 -0.91 -7.18 2.57
N TRP A 106 -1.21 -8.46 2.44
CA TRP A 106 -2.26 -9.19 3.15
C TRP A 106 -1.60 -10.25 4.00
N THR A 107 -1.80 -10.21 5.31
CA THR A 107 -1.17 -11.15 6.23
C THR A 107 -2.14 -11.64 7.30
N PRO A 108 -2.19 -12.96 7.55
CA PRO A 108 -2.92 -13.53 8.67
C PRO A 108 -2.10 -13.50 9.96
N SER A 109 -0.83 -13.07 9.91
CA SER A 109 0.10 -13.06 11.03
C SER A 109 -0.49 -12.31 12.23
N LYS A 110 -0.31 -12.89 13.40
CA LYS A 110 -0.71 -12.32 14.70
C LYS A 110 0.48 -11.79 15.48
N THR A 111 1.67 -12.29 15.20
CA THR A 111 2.89 -11.98 15.93
C THR A 111 4.06 -11.74 14.98
N LEU A 112 5.12 -11.08 15.46
CA LEU A 112 6.35 -10.87 14.70
C LEU A 112 7.18 -12.16 14.53
N THR A 113 6.84 -13.23 15.26
CA THR A 113 7.54 -14.51 15.22
C THR A 113 6.89 -15.53 14.29
N ASP A 114 5.71 -15.21 13.75
CA ASP A 114 5.02 -16.06 12.77
C ASP A 114 5.86 -16.14 11.50
N ARG A 115 6.38 -17.34 11.19
CA ARG A 115 7.18 -17.61 9.99
C ARG A 115 6.30 -18.20 8.89
N LEU A 116 5.49 -17.35 8.29
CA LEU A 116 4.57 -17.75 7.24
C LEU A 116 5.24 -17.70 5.86
N PRO A 117 4.83 -18.54 4.92
CA PRO A 117 5.29 -18.43 3.54
C PRO A 117 4.85 -17.10 2.95
N VAL A 118 5.68 -16.52 2.09
CA VAL A 118 5.44 -15.23 1.42
C VAL A 118 5.36 -15.46 -0.08
N VAL A 119 4.31 -14.92 -0.70
CA VAL A 119 4.18 -14.85 -2.16
C VAL A 119 4.18 -13.39 -2.57
N ILE A 120 5.09 -13.02 -3.46
CA ILE A 120 5.17 -11.67 -4.04
C ILE A 120 4.73 -11.77 -5.49
N TYR A 121 3.72 -10.99 -5.87
CA TYR A 121 3.20 -10.89 -7.21
C TYR A 121 3.63 -9.58 -7.87
N PHE A 122 4.23 -9.71 -9.04
CA PHE A 122 4.49 -8.61 -9.97
C PHE A 122 3.51 -8.72 -11.13
N ASN A 123 2.79 -7.65 -11.41
CA ASN A 123 1.77 -7.65 -12.44
C ASN A 123 2.34 -7.91 -13.83
N GLY A 124 1.61 -8.65 -14.65
CA GLY A 124 1.81 -8.69 -16.09
C GLY A 124 1.22 -7.46 -16.76
N GLY A 125 1.49 -7.29 -18.07
CA GLY A 125 0.96 -6.19 -18.85
C GLY A 125 1.95 -5.67 -19.90
N GLY A 126 2.89 -6.52 -20.30
CA GLY A 126 3.85 -6.22 -21.37
C GLY A 126 4.82 -5.08 -21.07
N LEU A 127 5.07 -4.81 -19.79
CA LEU A 127 5.92 -3.70 -19.29
C LEU A 127 5.38 -2.30 -19.65
N ILE A 128 4.12 -2.20 -20.00
CA ILE A 128 3.47 -0.95 -20.44
C ILE A 128 2.24 -0.58 -19.59
N ALA A 129 1.68 -1.55 -18.85
CA ALA A 129 0.54 -1.33 -17.97
C ALA A 129 0.43 -2.45 -16.93
N GLY A 130 -0.23 -2.13 -15.84
CA GLY A 130 -0.56 -3.03 -14.75
C GLY A 130 -0.41 -2.33 -13.39
N SER A 131 -0.97 -2.95 -12.36
CA SER A 131 -0.85 -2.46 -10.98
C SER A 131 -1.13 -3.54 -9.97
N GLY A 132 -0.48 -3.46 -8.83
CA GLY A 132 -0.80 -4.25 -7.65
C GLY A 132 -2.12 -3.86 -6.99
N SER A 133 -2.81 -2.82 -7.47
CA SER A 133 -4.13 -2.40 -7.00
C SER A 133 -5.28 -3.11 -7.71
N GLU A 134 -5.00 -3.95 -8.70
CA GLU A 134 -6.03 -4.63 -9.48
C GLU A 134 -6.79 -5.64 -8.60
N PRO A 135 -8.14 -5.56 -8.49
CA PRO A 135 -8.93 -6.39 -7.58
C PRO A 135 -8.75 -7.90 -7.75
N ARG A 136 -8.53 -8.35 -9.01
CA ARG A 136 -8.33 -9.77 -9.33
C ARG A 136 -7.09 -10.37 -8.66
N TYR A 137 -6.13 -9.55 -8.27
CA TYR A 137 -4.88 -9.96 -7.61
C TYR A 137 -4.87 -9.71 -6.10
N SER A 138 -6.04 -9.46 -5.50
CA SER A 138 -6.15 -9.30 -4.05
C SER A 138 -5.60 -10.52 -3.31
N GLY A 139 -4.63 -10.29 -2.42
CA GLY A 139 -4.00 -11.34 -1.62
C GLY A 139 -4.86 -11.90 -0.49
N ARG A 140 -6.09 -11.40 -0.31
CA ARG A 140 -6.97 -11.78 0.82
C ARG A 140 -7.20 -13.28 0.91
N GLN A 141 -7.43 -13.97 -0.20
CA GLN A 141 -7.68 -15.41 -0.17
C GLN A 141 -6.42 -16.19 0.20
N MET A 142 -5.26 -15.81 -0.33
CA MET A 142 -3.98 -16.42 0.07
C MET A 142 -3.73 -16.24 1.57
N ALA A 143 -4.00 -15.04 2.11
CA ALA A 143 -3.84 -14.77 3.53
C ALA A 143 -4.76 -15.64 4.39
N ARG A 144 -5.99 -15.91 3.97
CA ARG A 144 -6.90 -16.85 4.66
C ARG A 144 -6.37 -18.29 4.70
N HIS A 145 -5.49 -18.64 3.79
CA HIS A 145 -4.81 -19.94 3.74
C HIS A 145 -3.42 -19.95 4.40
N GLY A 146 -3.10 -18.95 5.22
CA GLY A 146 -1.86 -18.90 5.99
C GLY A 146 -0.64 -18.37 5.22
N ILE A 147 -0.85 -17.67 4.11
CA ILE A 147 0.23 -17.13 3.26
C ILE A 147 0.23 -15.61 3.40
N VAL A 148 1.41 -15.01 3.56
CA VAL A 148 1.58 -13.57 3.39
C VAL A 148 1.62 -13.28 1.89
N ALA A 149 0.61 -12.57 1.40
CA ALA A 149 0.54 -12.19 0.00
C ALA A 149 0.94 -10.73 -0.17
N VAL A 150 1.76 -10.46 -1.17
CA VAL A 150 2.25 -9.11 -1.49
C VAL A 150 2.02 -8.85 -2.97
N THR A 151 1.48 -7.69 -3.32
CA THR A 151 1.56 -7.16 -4.68
C THR A 151 2.53 -6.00 -4.71
N ALA A 152 3.36 -5.91 -5.74
CA ALA A 152 4.38 -4.88 -5.87
C ALA A 152 4.24 -4.16 -7.20
N ASN A 153 4.12 -2.83 -7.15
CA ASN A 153 4.20 -2.01 -8.35
C ASN A 153 5.65 -1.90 -8.82
N TYR A 154 5.81 -1.75 -10.11
CA TYR A 154 7.05 -1.29 -10.75
C TYR A 154 6.72 -0.19 -11.76
N ARG A 155 7.70 0.56 -12.17
CA ARG A 155 7.55 1.62 -13.19
C ARG A 155 7.25 1.00 -14.54
N GLU A 156 6.23 1.50 -15.22
CA GLU A 156 5.78 0.99 -16.52
C GLU A 156 6.21 1.89 -17.69
N GLY A 157 6.21 1.32 -18.86
CA GLY A 157 6.48 2.01 -20.11
C GLY A 157 7.81 2.79 -20.11
N ILE A 158 7.81 4.00 -20.62
CA ILE A 158 9.01 4.84 -20.70
C ILE A 158 9.59 5.22 -19.34
N PHE A 159 8.80 5.19 -18.26
CA PHE A 159 9.28 5.53 -16.91
C PHE A 159 10.11 4.40 -16.30
N GLY A 160 9.87 3.15 -16.70
CA GLY A 160 10.59 1.98 -16.19
C GLY A 160 11.57 1.37 -17.18
N PHE A 161 11.28 1.46 -18.48
CA PHE A 161 11.97 0.69 -19.52
C PHE A 161 12.54 1.54 -20.67
N PHE A 162 12.77 2.83 -20.41
CA PHE A 162 13.40 3.72 -21.36
C PHE A 162 14.90 3.43 -21.46
N SER A 163 15.38 3.18 -22.68
CA SER A 163 16.81 2.98 -22.97
C SER A 163 17.35 4.15 -23.79
N HIS A 164 18.40 4.79 -23.30
CA HIS A 164 19.07 5.88 -23.98
C HIS A 164 20.58 5.84 -23.71
N PRO A 165 21.46 6.04 -24.71
CA PRO A 165 22.92 5.95 -24.55
C PRO A 165 23.51 6.84 -23.45
N GLN A 166 22.92 8.02 -23.20
CA GLN A 166 23.36 8.89 -22.11
C GLN A 166 22.99 8.32 -20.73
N LEU A 167 21.78 7.81 -20.56
CA LEU A 167 21.36 7.18 -19.31
C LEU A 167 22.19 5.94 -18.99
N SER A 168 22.55 5.15 -19.99
CA SER A 168 23.42 3.98 -19.82
C SER A 168 24.83 4.32 -19.34
N LYS A 169 25.28 5.57 -19.50
CA LYS A 169 26.56 6.03 -18.96
C LYS A 169 26.50 6.48 -17.50
N GLU A 170 25.30 6.77 -17.01
CA GLU A 170 25.10 7.21 -15.61
C GLU A 170 25.03 6.04 -14.64
N THR A 171 24.76 4.84 -15.13
CA THR A 171 24.63 3.63 -14.33
C THR A 171 25.52 2.53 -14.93
N SER A 172 26.32 1.92 -14.07
CA SER A 172 27.22 0.81 -14.42
C SER A 172 26.53 -0.56 -14.43
N TYR A 173 25.32 -0.64 -14.94
CA TYR A 173 24.58 -1.90 -15.08
C TYR A 173 24.63 -2.37 -16.52
#